data_7a6240ea8ce0271119c910155f1bfc84
#
_entry.id   7a6240ea8ce0271119c910155f1bfc84
#
_cell.length_a   1.000
_cell.length_b   1.000
_cell.length_c   1.000
_cell.angle_alpha   90.00
_cell.angle_beta   90.00
_cell.angle_gamma   90.00
#
_symmetry.space_group_name_H-M   'P 1'
#
loop_
_entity.id
_entity.type
_entity.pdbx_description
1 polymer ?
#
loop_
_entity_poly.entity_id
_entity_poly.type
_entity_poly.pdbx_seq_one_letter_code
_entity_poly.pdbx_strand_id
1 'polypeptide(L)'
;MHKQVRQLTTVEILRGSALELLLTFLMLFGVTSIVRWVIGPSPISRTIPQIQAELLIVGAAVAILIAGLILSPPGRATGGHMNPAISLAMWRFGVFPGVGVAPYIVAQLLGSILGAVVARIVWGPVVAEPSVAYAVLQPGPGWSSISLFVAETLSMAIIVLLVGVCLAVPRLAPFVPWIVGGAIGLAIAMLGTSTGGSVNPARQFGPAALSGQTRFLWVYLLAPMVGAMLATWVREAVQRHRSVMTHRLCGTRRDGSPLSG
;
A
#
# COMPACT_ATOMS: atom_id res chain seq x y z
N MET A 1 16.24 -19.71 17.65
CA MET A 1 17.38 -19.30 16.81
C MET A 1 16.99 -18.06 16.03
N HIS A 2 17.49 -16.87 16.39
CA HIS A 2 17.35 -15.68 15.54
C HIS A 2 18.15 -15.92 14.26
N LYS A 3 17.46 -16.14 13.14
CA LYS A 3 18.12 -16.06 11.82
C LYS A 3 18.66 -14.64 11.70
N GLN A 4 19.99 -14.48 11.66
CA GLN A 4 20.60 -13.17 11.36
C GLN A 4 20.07 -12.70 10.01
N VAL A 5 19.29 -11.61 10.05
CA VAL A 5 18.92 -10.90 8.82
C VAL A 5 20.21 -10.39 8.21
N ARG A 6 20.55 -10.82 7.00
CA ARG A 6 21.75 -10.35 6.29
C ARG A 6 21.74 -8.83 6.25
N GLN A 7 22.79 -8.21 6.74
CA GLN A 7 22.96 -6.76 6.64
C GLN A 7 23.02 -6.36 5.15
N LEU A 8 22.19 -5.39 4.78
CA LEU A 8 22.24 -4.78 3.46
C LEU A 8 23.42 -3.79 3.40
N THR A 9 24.15 -3.81 2.31
CA THR A 9 25.13 -2.75 2.02
C THR A 9 24.39 -1.43 1.72
N THR A 10 25.07 -0.31 1.90
CA THR A 10 24.53 1.02 1.55
C THR A 10 24.04 1.08 0.11
N VAL A 11 24.76 0.47 -0.83
CA VAL A 11 24.39 0.41 -2.25
C VAL A 11 23.09 -0.38 -2.46
N GLU A 12 22.93 -1.51 -1.77
CA GLU A 12 21.68 -2.30 -1.85
C GLU A 12 20.48 -1.55 -1.26
N ILE A 13 20.67 -0.78 -0.17
CA ILE A 13 19.62 0.05 0.43
C ILE A 13 19.22 1.16 -0.55
N LEU A 14 20.18 1.90 -1.11
CA LEU A 14 19.93 2.98 -2.06
C LEU A 14 19.23 2.46 -3.33
N ARG A 15 19.70 1.35 -3.89
CA ARG A 15 19.07 0.71 -5.04
C ARG A 15 17.64 0.27 -4.73
N GLY A 16 17.43 -0.37 -3.59
CA GLY A 16 16.10 -0.79 -3.14
C GLY A 16 15.15 0.40 -2.95
N SER A 17 15.64 1.47 -2.33
CA SER A 17 14.87 2.70 -2.13
C SER A 17 14.50 3.40 -3.44
N ALA A 18 15.44 3.46 -4.42
CA ALA A 18 15.15 4.02 -5.73
C ALA A 18 14.08 3.23 -6.49
N LEU A 19 14.07 1.90 -6.38
CA LEU A 19 13.05 1.06 -6.97
C LEU A 19 11.70 1.18 -6.22
N GLU A 20 11.69 1.33 -4.90
CA GLU A 20 10.47 1.59 -4.12
C GLU A 20 9.88 2.98 -4.45
N LEU A 21 10.72 3.99 -4.70
CA LEU A 21 10.28 5.28 -5.21
C LEU A 21 9.58 5.11 -6.56
N LEU A 22 10.20 4.40 -7.51
CA LEU A 22 9.61 4.13 -8.83
C LEU A 22 8.28 3.37 -8.71
N LEU A 23 8.23 2.31 -7.90
CA LEU A 23 7.01 1.53 -7.70
C LEU A 23 5.89 2.36 -7.09
N THR A 24 6.19 3.17 -6.08
CA THR A 24 5.19 4.02 -5.43
C THR A 24 4.76 5.17 -6.35
N PHE A 25 5.68 5.71 -7.15
CA PHE A 25 5.36 6.65 -8.22
C PHE A 25 4.35 6.05 -9.21
N LEU A 26 4.61 4.85 -9.72
CA LEU A 26 3.73 4.16 -10.66
C LEU A 26 2.38 3.82 -10.01
N MET A 27 2.38 3.41 -8.74
CA MET A 27 1.17 3.15 -7.97
C MET A 27 0.30 4.42 -7.88
N LEU A 28 0.87 5.55 -7.46
CA LEU A 28 0.10 6.78 -7.29
C LEU A 28 -0.36 7.39 -8.61
N PHE A 29 0.50 7.36 -9.64
CA PHE A 29 0.09 7.73 -10.99
C PHE A 29 -1.09 6.89 -11.46
N GLY A 30 -1.02 5.56 -11.29
CA GLY A 30 -2.08 4.64 -11.67
C GLY A 30 -3.36 4.85 -10.87
N VAL A 31 -3.28 4.97 -9.54
CA VAL A 31 -4.44 5.22 -8.67
C VAL A 31 -5.13 6.54 -9.05
N THR A 32 -4.35 7.62 -9.22
CA THR A 32 -4.92 8.92 -9.63
C THR A 32 -5.56 8.84 -11.01
N SER A 33 -4.95 8.10 -11.95
CA SER A 33 -5.52 7.87 -13.28
C SER A 33 -6.83 7.09 -13.22
N ILE A 34 -6.89 6.02 -12.43
CA ILE A 34 -8.12 5.22 -12.24
C ILE A 34 -9.23 6.10 -11.67
N VAL A 35 -8.97 6.85 -10.60
CA VAL A 35 -9.95 7.76 -9.99
C VAL A 35 -10.39 8.85 -10.97
N ARG A 36 -9.44 9.43 -11.73
CA ARG A 36 -9.73 10.42 -12.78
C ARG A 36 -10.73 9.90 -13.80
N TRP A 37 -10.60 8.64 -14.23
CA TRP A 37 -11.45 8.09 -15.29
C TRP A 37 -12.75 7.45 -14.78
N VAL A 38 -12.75 6.89 -13.58
CA VAL A 38 -13.92 6.17 -13.04
C VAL A 38 -14.84 7.10 -12.25
N ILE A 39 -14.28 8.03 -11.45
CA ILE A 39 -15.05 8.94 -10.58
C ILE A 39 -15.09 10.36 -11.15
N GLY A 40 -13.97 10.84 -11.70
CA GLY A 40 -13.88 12.18 -12.28
C GLY A 40 -14.73 12.34 -13.56
N PRO A 41 -14.94 13.60 -14.03
CA PRO A 41 -15.71 13.86 -15.24
C PRO A 41 -15.15 13.12 -16.46
N SER A 42 -15.82 12.07 -16.90
CA SER A 42 -15.38 11.20 -18.00
C SER A 42 -16.57 10.53 -18.70
N PRO A 43 -16.39 9.97 -19.91
CA PRO A 43 -17.40 9.10 -20.51
C PRO A 43 -17.73 7.89 -19.64
N ILE A 44 -16.75 7.33 -18.90
CA ILE A 44 -16.93 6.16 -18.04
C ILE A 44 -17.83 6.50 -16.84
N SER A 45 -17.51 7.57 -16.10
CA SER A 45 -18.30 7.96 -14.91
C SER A 45 -19.75 8.31 -15.25
N ARG A 46 -20.02 8.80 -16.46
CA ARG A 46 -21.40 9.08 -16.93
C ARG A 46 -22.24 7.83 -17.11
N THR A 47 -21.63 6.67 -17.35
CA THR A 47 -22.33 5.39 -17.52
C THR A 47 -22.50 4.63 -16.19
N ILE A 48 -21.87 5.10 -15.10
CA ILE A 48 -21.86 4.44 -13.81
C ILE A 48 -22.33 5.45 -12.75
N PRO A 49 -23.65 5.67 -12.59
CA PRO A 49 -24.16 6.75 -11.74
C PRO A 49 -24.10 6.46 -10.23
N GLN A 50 -23.69 5.23 -9.83
CA GLN A 50 -23.70 4.80 -8.44
C GLN A 50 -22.26 4.75 -7.90
N ILE A 51 -21.99 5.53 -6.84
CA ILE A 51 -20.66 5.58 -6.20
C ILE A 51 -20.16 4.20 -5.74
N GLN A 52 -21.04 3.30 -5.31
CA GLN A 52 -20.67 1.95 -4.92
C GLN A 52 -20.14 1.13 -6.11
N ALA A 53 -20.73 1.27 -7.29
CA ALA A 53 -20.25 0.62 -8.51
C ALA A 53 -18.91 1.23 -8.96
N GLU A 54 -18.76 2.56 -8.89
CA GLU A 54 -17.48 3.23 -9.15
C GLU A 54 -16.38 2.71 -8.21
N LEU A 55 -16.65 2.61 -6.90
CA LEU A 55 -15.69 2.12 -5.91
C LEU A 55 -15.34 0.63 -6.11
N LEU A 56 -16.26 -0.21 -6.56
CA LEU A 56 -15.97 -1.59 -6.95
C LEU A 56 -14.99 -1.64 -8.13
N ILE A 57 -15.22 -0.83 -9.16
CA ILE A 57 -14.34 -0.76 -10.33
C ILE A 57 -12.96 -0.21 -9.95
N VAL A 58 -12.92 0.89 -9.17
CA VAL A 58 -11.67 1.44 -8.64
C VAL A 58 -10.93 0.39 -7.82
N GLY A 59 -11.62 -0.30 -6.91
CA GLY A 59 -11.05 -1.36 -6.08
C GLY A 59 -10.45 -2.50 -6.91
N ALA A 60 -11.18 -2.99 -7.91
CA ALA A 60 -10.72 -4.05 -8.81
C ALA A 60 -9.51 -3.60 -9.65
N ALA A 61 -9.54 -2.40 -10.21
CA ALA A 61 -8.44 -1.86 -11.00
C ALA A 61 -7.18 -1.63 -10.15
N VAL A 62 -7.34 -1.10 -8.93
CA VAL A 62 -6.23 -0.91 -7.98
C VAL A 62 -5.68 -2.25 -7.51
N ALA A 63 -6.52 -3.28 -7.30
CA ALA A 63 -6.07 -4.63 -6.95
C ALA A 63 -5.13 -5.20 -8.02
N ILE A 64 -5.52 -5.10 -9.30
CA ILE A 64 -4.71 -5.55 -10.44
C ILE A 64 -3.42 -4.73 -10.54
N LEU A 65 -3.49 -3.42 -10.40
CA LEU A 65 -2.33 -2.52 -10.43
C LEU A 65 -1.30 -2.91 -9.36
N ILE A 66 -1.73 -3.07 -8.11
CA ILE A 66 -0.84 -3.42 -7.00
C ILE A 66 -0.23 -4.81 -7.20
N ALA A 67 -1.04 -5.81 -7.55
CA ALA A 67 -0.54 -7.16 -7.82
C ALA A 67 0.49 -7.15 -8.97
N GLY A 68 0.21 -6.41 -10.05
CA GLY A 68 1.12 -6.24 -11.18
C GLY A 68 2.44 -5.58 -10.79
N LEU A 69 2.40 -4.53 -9.97
CA LEU A 69 3.61 -3.85 -9.48
C LEU A 69 4.45 -4.76 -8.57
N ILE A 70 3.83 -5.54 -7.68
CA ILE A 70 4.53 -6.52 -6.84
C ILE A 70 5.19 -7.60 -7.70
N LEU A 71 4.52 -8.08 -8.75
CA LEU A 71 5.01 -9.11 -9.66
C LEU A 71 6.03 -8.59 -10.68
N SER A 72 6.15 -7.27 -10.86
CA SER A 72 7.11 -6.67 -11.78
C SER A 72 8.57 -6.93 -11.36
N PRO A 73 9.55 -6.80 -12.27
CA PRO A 73 10.96 -6.96 -11.92
C PRO A 73 11.42 -6.06 -10.76
N PRO A 74 11.05 -4.74 -10.69
CA PRO A 74 11.34 -3.92 -9.52
C PRO A 74 10.71 -4.44 -8.24
N GLY A 75 9.43 -4.84 -8.28
CA GLY A 75 8.71 -5.38 -7.11
C GLY A 75 9.34 -6.67 -6.59
N ARG A 76 9.72 -7.57 -7.49
CA ARG A 76 10.47 -8.80 -7.12
C ARG A 76 11.85 -8.49 -6.53
N ALA A 77 12.50 -7.42 -6.97
CA ALA A 77 13.82 -7.04 -6.49
C ALA A 77 13.78 -6.45 -5.07
N THR A 78 12.80 -5.56 -4.77
CA THR A 78 12.74 -4.82 -3.49
C THR A 78 11.86 -5.47 -2.45
N GLY A 79 10.90 -6.29 -2.88
CA GLY A 79 9.81 -6.81 -2.08
C GLY A 79 8.45 -6.20 -2.45
N GLY A 80 8.43 -5.07 -3.20
CA GLY A 80 7.21 -4.44 -3.67
C GLY A 80 6.36 -3.87 -2.54
N HIS A 81 6.99 -3.22 -1.57
CA HIS A 81 6.29 -2.73 -0.38
C HIS A 81 5.33 -1.60 -0.71
N MET A 82 5.80 -0.55 -1.40
CA MET A 82 5.03 0.64 -1.80
C MET A 82 4.18 1.27 -0.66
N ASN A 83 4.50 0.92 0.57
CA ASN A 83 3.71 1.23 1.75
C ASN A 83 4.60 1.26 3.01
N PRO A 84 4.72 2.40 3.70
CA PRO A 84 5.47 2.50 4.95
C PRO A 84 5.08 1.47 6.01
N ALA A 85 3.78 1.18 6.16
CA ALA A 85 3.29 0.22 7.14
C ALA A 85 3.72 -1.22 6.79
N ILE A 86 3.77 -1.59 5.51
CA ILE A 86 4.31 -2.88 5.06
C ILE A 86 5.82 -2.95 5.33
N SER A 87 6.58 -1.89 5.03
CA SER A 87 8.04 -1.87 5.31
C SER A 87 8.33 -2.08 6.79
N LEU A 88 7.54 -1.45 7.65
CA LEU A 88 7.60 -1.62 9.11
C LEU A 88 7.24 -3.05 9.54
N ALA A 89 6.17 -3.63 8.97
CA ALA A 89 5.76 -5.00 9.26
C ALA A 89 6.85 -6.02 8.87
N MET A 90 7.47 -5.87 7.70
CA MET A 90 8.52 -6.78 7.24
C MET A 90 9.78 -6.71 8.13
N TRP A 91 10.10 -5.53 8.64
CA TRP A 91 11.12 -5.39 9.68
C TRP A 91 10.73 -6.13 10.97
N ARG A 92 9.53 -5.94 11.46
CA ARG A 92 9.03 -6.61 12.68
C ARG A 92 8.94 -8.14 12.52
N PHE A 93 8.65 -8.62 11.34
CA PHE A 93 8.72 -10.06 11.02
C PHE A 93 10.17 -10.61 10.97
N GLY A 94 11.17 -9.75 11.09
CA GLY A 94 12.58 -10.14 11.08
C GLY A 94 13.10 -10.58 9.71
N VAL A 95 12.46 -10.14 8.62
CA VAL A 95 12.85 -10.50 7.25
C VAL A 95 13.37 -9.31 6.43
N PHE A 96 13.14 -8.09 6.91
CA PHE A 96 13.67 -6.87 6.32
C PHE A 96 14.56 -6.15 7.33
N PRO A 97 15.76 -5.66 6.97
CA PRO A 97 16.67 -5.02 7.92
C PRO A 97 16.16 -3.63 8.34
N GLY A 98 16.24 -3.32 9.63
CA GLY A 98 15.76 -2.05 10.20
C GLY A 98 16.39 -0.80 9.57
N VAL A 99 17.65 -0.88 9.17
CA VAL A 99 18.37 0.21 8.48
C VAL A 99 17.76 0.54 7.10
N GLY A 100 16.99 -0.36 6.50
CA GLY A 100 16.28 -0.13 5.24
C GLY A 100 14.92 0.52 5.39
N VAL A 101 14.33 0.55 6.60
CA VAL A 101 12.95 1.01 6.82
C VAL A 101 12.80 2.49 6.51
N ALA A 102 13.62 3.35 7.13
CA ALA A 102 13.53 4.79 6.94
C ALA A 102 13.82 5.22 5.49
N PRO A 103 14.89 4.72 4.80
CA PRO A 103 15.12 4.99 3.39
C PRO A 103 13.94 4.58 2.48
N TYR A 104 13.30 3.42 2.75
CA TYR A 104 12.13 2.98 1.99
C TYR A 104 10.94 3.94 2.22
N ILE A 105 10.67 4.32 3.47
CA ILE A 105 9.57 5.24 3.79
C ILE A 105 9.77 6.58 3.06
N VAL A 106 10.97 7.16 3.12
CA VAL A 106 11.27 8.41 2.41
C VAL A 106 11.06 8.26 0.90
N ALA A 107 11.58 7.19 0.30
CA ALA A 107 11.43 6.89 -1.12
C ALA A 107 9.95 6.75 -1.52
N GLN A 108 9.15 6.05 -0.71
CA GLN A 108 7.72 5.86 -0.92
C GLN A 108 6.94 7.18 -0.82
N LEU A 109 7.26 8.04 0.14
CA LEU A 109 6.61 9.35 0.27
C LEU A 109 6.96 10.27 -0.92
N LEU A 110 8.22 10.29 -1.35
CA LEU A 110 8.65 11.04 -2.54
C LEU A 110 8.00 10.48 -3.82
N GLY A 111 7.95 9.17 -3.98
CA GLY A 111 7.26 8.51 -5.09
C GLY A 111 5.77 8.85 -5.13
N SER A 112 5.13 8.95 -3.97
CA SER A 112 3.74 9.39 -3.84
C SER A 112 3.51 10.80 -4.42
N ILE A 113 4.34 11.76 -4.04
CA ILE A 113 4.25 13.13 -4.56
C ILE A 113 4.46 13.13 -6.08
N LEU A 114 5.54 12.50 -6.54
CA LEU A 114 5.89 12.46 -7.96
C LEU A 114 4.78 11.83 -8.81
N GLY A 115 4.17 10.72 -8.34
CA GLY A 115 3.07 10.06 -9.04
C GLY A 115 1.85 10.97 -9.21
N ALA A 116 1.48 11.69 -8.16
CA ALA A 116 0.36 12.63 -8.20
C ALA A 116 0.67 13.87 -9.06
N VAL A 117 1.91 14.40 -9.01
CA VAL A 117 2.36 15.51 -9.88
C VAL A 117 2.30 15.11 -11.35
N VAL A 118 2.85 13.94 -11.71
CA VAL A 118 2.85 13.49 -13.10
C VAL A 118 1.43 13.19 -13.59
N ALA A 119 0.56 12.65 -12.75
CA ALA A 119 -0.85 12.52 -13.09
C ALA A 119 -1.51 13.87 -13.44
N ARG A 120 -1.18 14.93 -12.68
CA ARG A 120 -1.65 16.29 -12.98
C ARG A 120 -1.10 16.84 -14.29
N ILE A 121 0.14 16.53 -14.62
CA ILE A 121 0.76 16.94 -15.89
C ILE A 121 0.10 16.20 -17.07
N VAL A 122 -0.09 14.89 -16.96
CA VAL A 122 -0.61 14.03 -18.04
C VAL A 122 -2.09 14.26 -18.29
N TRP A 123 -2.90 14.31 -17.22
CA TRP A 123 -4.36 14.40 -17.33
C TRP A 123 -4.91 15.82 -17.24
N GLY A 124 -4.05 16.81 -16.99
CA GLY A 124 -4.43 18.22 -16.97
C GLY A 124 -5.21 18.66 -15.72
N PRO A 125 -5.90 19.82 -15.79
CA PRO A 125 -6.56 20.47 -14.65
C PRO A 125 -7.57 19.59 -13.90
N VAL A 126 -8.23 18.68 -14.61
CA VAL A 126 -9.26 17.80 -14.04
C VAL A 126 -8.80 16.98 -12.85
N VAL A 127 -7.49 16.68 -12.71
CA VAL A 127 -6.94 15.98 -11.55
C VAL A 127 -7.08 16.79 -10.26
N ALA A 128 -7.11 18.12 -10.37
CA ALA A 128 -7.28 19.01 -9.21
C ALA A 128 -8.75 19.34 -8.91
N GLU A 129 -9.71 18.95 -9.78
CA GLU A 129 -11.13 19.18 -9.52
C GLU A 129 -11.60 18.42 -8.26
N PRO A 130 -12.60 18.96 -7.53
CA PRO A 130 -13.07 18.37 -6.26
C PRO A 130 -13.46 16.89 -6.34
N SER A 131 -13.98 16.43 -7.49
CA SER A 131 -14.37 15.04 -7.72
C SER A 131 -13.19 14.08 -7.82
N VAL A 132 -12.01 14.56 -8.22
CA VAL A 132 -10.77 13.76 -8.35
C VAL A 132 -9.79 14.06 -7.23
N ALA A 133 -9.54 15.36 -6.96
CA ALA A 133 -8.70 15.91 -5.89
C ALA A 133 -7.38 15.13 -5.68
N TYR A 134 -6.66 14.84 -6.78
CA TYR A 134 -5.45 14.00 -6.79
C TYR A 134 -5.67 12.59 -6.21
N ALA A 135 -6.89 12.12 -6.14
CA ALA A 135 -7.31 10.90 -5.45
C ALA A 135 -7.08 10.94 -3.92
N VAL A 136 -7.07 12.13 -3.29
CA VAL A 136 -6.99 12.24 -1.83
C VAL A 136 -8.21 11.62 -1.17
N LEU A 137 -8.00 10.98 -0.03
CA LEU A 137 -9.09 10.40 0.76
C LEU A 137 -9.50 11.36 1.88
N GLN A 138 -10.79 11.41 2.10
CA GLN A 138 -11.41 12.10 3.22
C GLN A 138 -12.42 11.15 3.88
N PRO A 139 -12.58 11.20 5.21
CA PRO A 139 -13.63 10.43 5.86
C PRO A 139 -15.00 10.96 5.43
N GLY A 140 -15.96 10.05 5.33
CA GLY A 140 -17.35 10.36 5.05
C GLY A 140 -18.02 11.19 6.15
N PRO A 141 -19.23 11.71 5.90
CA PRO A 141 -19.98 12.48 6.88
C PRO A 141 -20.17 11.71 8.20
N GLY A 142 -20.00 12.38 9.32
CA GLY A 142 -20.15 11.79 10.67
C GLY A 142 -18.94 11.01 11.19
N TRP A 143 -17.91 10.80 10.39
CA TRP A 143 -16.69 10.15 10.87
C TRP A 143 -15.80 11.11 11.67
N SER A 144 -15.46 10.69 12.90
CA SER A 144 -14.48 11.39 13.73
C SER A 144 -13.05 10.92 13.43
N SER A 145 -12.05 11.68 13.88
CA SER A 145 -10.65 11.24 13.78
C SER A 145 -10.40 9.92 14.51
N ILE A 146 -11.12 9.66 15.61
CA ILE A 146 -10.99 8.43 16.39
C ILE A 146 -11.56 7.24 15.62
N SER A 147 -12.78 7.35 15.11
CA SER A 147 -13.41 6.27 14.32
C SER A 147 -12.60 5.95 13.06
N LEU A 148 -12.10 6.99 12.38
CA LEU A 148 -11.20 6.85 11.24
C LEU A 148 -9.91 6.13 11.63
N PHE A 149 -9.28 6.55 12.74
CA PHE A 149 -8.05 5.94 13.25
C PHE A 149 -8.23 4.44 13.55
N VAL A 150 -9.30 4.09 14.24
CA VAL A 150 -9.61 2.69 14.57
C VAL A 150 -9.84 1.87 13.31
N ALA A 151 -10.65 2.35 12.37
CA ALA A 151 -10.96 1.63 11.14
C ALA A 151 -9.72 1.39 10.27
N GLU A 152 -8.89 2.42 10.02
CA GLU A 152 -7.65 2.29 9.25
C GLU A 152 -6.62 1.39 9.96
N THR A 153 -6.53 1.45 11.30
CA THR A 153 -5.70 0.56 12.11
C THR A 153 -6.11 -0.90 11.96
N LEU A 154 -7.40 -1.20 12.13
CA LEU A 154 -7.92 -2.57 12.03
C LEU A 154 -7.79 -3.12 10.60
N SER A 155 -8.11 -2.31 9.60
CA SER A 155 -7.98 -2.71 8.19
C SER A 155 -6.55 -3.08 7.84
N MET A 156 -5.58 -2.26 8.25
CA MET A 156 -4.17 -2.56 8.02
C MET A 156 -3.69 -3.77 8.83
N ALA A 157 -4.17 -3.92 10.07
CA ALA A 157 -3.83 -5.08 10.89
C ALA A 157 -4.28 -6.39 10.23
N ILE A 158 -5.49 -6.43 9.68
CA ILE A 158 -6.01 -7.60 8.93
C ILE A 158 -5.12 -7.91 7.73
N ILE A 159 -4.76 -6.91 6.93
CA ILE A 159 -3.89 -7.09 5.75
C ILE A 159 -2.53 -7.66 6.16
N VAL A 160 -1.89 -7.11 7.19
CA VAL A 160 -0.57 -7.57 7.65
C VAL A 160 -0.63 -8.98 8.23
N LEU A 161 -1.70 -9.32 8.96
CA LEU A 161 -1.91 -10.69 9.45
C LEU A 161 -2.04 -11.68 8.27
N LEU A 162 -2.84 -11.37 7.27
CA LEU A 162 -2.97 -12.19 6.05
C LEU A 162 -1.62 -12.38 5.35
N VAL A 163 -0.89 -11.30 5.13
CA VAL A 163 0.45 -11.34 4.53
C VAL A 163 1.39 -12.21 5.36
N GLY A 164 1.42 -12.01 6.68
CA GLY A 164 2.28 -12.76 7.58
C GLY A 164 1.98 -14.27 7.60
N VAL A 165 0.68 -14.65 7.53
CA VAL A 165 0.26 -16.04 7.44
C VAL A 165 0.65 -16.63 6.08
N CYS A 166 0.35 -15.95 4.99
CA CYS A 166 0.62 -16.45 3.64
C CYS A 166 2.12 -16.59 3.35
N LEU A 167 2.95 -15.62 3.80
CA LEU A 167 4.41 -15.71 3.65
C LEU A 167 5.08 -16.73 4.61
N ALA A 168 4.36 -17.25 5.59
CA ALA A 168 4.83 -18.35 6.45
C ALA A 168 4.47 -19.74 5.90
N VAL A 169 3.70 -19.82 4.81
CA VAL A 169 3.27 -21.07 4.18
C VAL A 169 3.72 -21.08 2.72
N PRO A 170 4.71 -21.91 2.33
CA PRO A 170 5.29 -21.89 0.97
C PRO A 170 4.27 -21.97 -0.15
N ARG A 171 3.23 -22.78 0.05
CA ARG A 171 2.15 -22.96 -0.95
C ARG A 171 1.28 -21.71 -1.16
N LEU A 172 1.19 -20.81 -0.16
CA LEU A 172 0.40 -19.58 -0.21
C LEU A 172 1.23 -18.38 -0.66
N ALA A 173 2.54 -18.42 -0.46
CA ALA A 173 3.44 -17.31 -0.76
C ALA A 173 3.32 -16.76 -2.21
N PRO A 174 3.18 -17.60 -3.27
CA PRO A 174 3.02 -17.11 -4.65
C PRO A 174 1.73 -16.31 -4.88
N PHE A 175 0.72 -16.47 -4.04
CA PHE A 175 -0.57 -15.77 -4.15
C PHE A 175 -0.60 -14.44 -3.40
N VAL A 176 0.43 -14.11 -2.62
CA VAL A 176 0.49 -12.88 -1.81
C VAL A 176 0.27 -11.61 -2.63
N PRO A 177 0.79 -11.45 -3.87
CA PRO A 177 0.50 -10.27 -4.69
C PRO A 177 -1.01 -10.05 -4.92
N TRP A 178 -1.72 -11.12 -5.23
CA TRP A 178 -3.16 -11.10 -5.47
C TRP A 178 -3.97 -10.92 -4.17
N ILE A 179 -3.49 -11.50 -3.07
CA ILE A 179 -4.11 -11.36 -1.74
C ILE A 179 -3.98 -9.90 -1.26
N VAL A 180 -2.79 -9.30 -1.40
CA VAL A 180 -2.56 -7.90 -1.04
C VAL A 180 -3.39 -6.96 -1.91
N GLY A 181 -3.30 -7.13 -3.24
CA GLY A 181 -4.10 -6.33 -4.17
C GLY A 181 -5.59 -6.47 -3.91
N GLY A 182 -6.08 -7.70 -3.77
CA GLY A 182 -7.49 -7.98 -3.49
C GLY A 182 -7.97 -7.42 -2.14
N ALA A 183 -7.18 -7.54 -1.09
CA ALA A 183 -7.53 -6.99 0.23
C ALA A 183 -7.61 -5.45 0.20
N ILE A 184 -6.69 -4.78 -0.50
CA ILE A 184 -6.73 -3.32 -0.69
C ILE A 184 -7.92 -2.93 -1.57
N GLY A 185 -8.16 -3.64 -2.68
CA GLY A 185 -9.32 -3.40 -3.53
C GLY A 185 -10.64 -3.58 -2.79
N LEU A 186 -10.75 -4.59 -1.94
CA LEU A 186 -11.91 -4.81 -1.08
C LEU A 186 -12.08 -3.69 -0.05
N ALA A 187 -10.98 -3.22 0.56
CA ALA A 187 -11.01 -2.07 1.47
C ALA A 187 -11.54 -0.82 0.76
N ILE A 188 -11.12 -0.54 -0.48
CA ILE A 188 -11.64 0.56 -1.29
C ILE A 188 -13.13 0.38 -1.56
N ALA A 189 -13.56 -0.80 -2.00
CA ALA A 189 -14.95 -1.06 -2.33
C ALA A 189 -15.89 -0.94 -1.12
N MET A 190 -15.47 -1.42 0.04
CA MET A 190 -16.30 -1.45 1.26
C MET A 190 -16.20 -0.18 2.10
N LEU A 191 -15.03 0.44 2.15
CA LEU A 191 -14.74 1.56 3.05
C LEU A 191 -14.59 2.90 2.30
N GLY A 192 -14.70 2.90 0.97
CA GLY A 192 -14.44 4.07 0.14
C GLY A 192 -15.29 5.29 0.52
N THR A 193 -16.56 5.10 0.85
CA THR A 193 -17.46 6.18 1.31
C THR A 193 -17.33 6.51 2.80
N SER A 194 -16.65 5.68 3.58
CA SER A 194 -16.51 5.81 5.04
C SER A 194 -15.14 6.37 5.42
N THR A 195 -14.08 5.59 5.21
CA THR A 195 -12.70 6.00 5.53
C THR A 195 -11.86 6.30 4.29
N GLY A 196 -12.34 5.90 3.11
CA GLY A 196 -11.58 5.88 1.88
C GLY A 196 -10.79 4.58 1.68
N GLY A 197 -10.56 3.77 2.72
CA GLY A 197 -9.80 2.52 2.65
C GLY A 197 -8.34 2.72 2.27
N SER A 198 -7.65 3.67 2.91
CA SER A 198 -6.27 4.03 2.56
C SER A 198 -5.28 2.91 2.83
N VAL A 199 -5.26 2.42 4.05
CA VAL A 199 -4.34 1.39 4.61
C VAL A 199 -2.86 1.58 4.23
N ASN A 200 -2.49 2.77 3.77
CA ASN A 200 -1.16 3.06 3.24
C ASN A 200 -0.80 4.55 3.43
N PRO A 201 0.16 4.90 4.30
CA PRO A 201 0.60 6.28 4.47
C PRO A 201 1.06 6.96 3.17
N ALA A 202 1.82 6.28 2.31
CA ALA A 202 2.30 6.84 1.06
C ALA A 202 1.16 7.09 0.06
N ARG A 203 0.12 6.24 0.04
CA ARG A 203 -1.06 6.42 -0.82
C ARG A 203 -1.78 7.75 -0.52
N GLN A 204 -1.76 8.21 0.72
CA GLN A 204 -2.44 9.43 1.13
C GLN A 204 -1.55 10.68 1.07
N PHE A 205 -0.24 10.53 1.32
CA PHE A 205 0.67 11.64 1.54
C PHE A 205 0.76 12.61 0.35
N GLY A 206 1.10 12.12 -0.85
CA GLY A 206 1.23 12.94 -2.05
C GLY A 206 -0.08 13.63 -2.46
N PRO A 207 -1.19 12.89 -2.58
CA PRO A 207 -2.52 13.47 -2.83
C PRO A 207 -2.92 14.55 -1.83
N ALA A 208 -2.71 14.34 -0.52
CA ALA A 208 -3.05 15.34 0.50
C ALA A 208 -2.18 16.59 0.39
N ALA A 209 -0.88 16.41 0.13
CA ALA A 209 0.05 17.54 -0.04
C ALA A 209 -0.31 18.42 -1.24
N LEU A 210 -0.73 17.82 -2.38
CA LEU A 210 -1.05 18.55 -3.60
C LEU A 210 -2.46 19.14 -3.61
N SER A 211 -3.43 18.47 -2.98
CA SER A 211 -4.80 18.97 -2.88
C SER A 211 -4.99 19.99 -1.76
N GLY A 212 -4.03 20.12 -0.82
CA GLY A 212 -4.16 20.93 0.39
C GLY A 212 -5.09 20.32 1.46
N GLN A 213 -5.64 19.12 1.24
CA GLN A 213 -6.58 18.47 2.16
C GLN A 213 -5.83 17.68 3.23
N THR A 214 -5.30 18.36 4.23
CA THR A 214 -4.38 17.79 5.23
C THR A 214 -5.01 17.52 6.60
N ARG A 215 -6.28 17.90 6.82
CA ARG A 215 -6.95 17.84 8.15
C ARG A 215 -6.82 16.47 8.82
N PHE A 216 -7.00 15.38 8.06
CA PHE A 216 -6.94 14.01 8.57
C PHE A 216 -5.65 13.27 8.18
N LEU A 217 -4.68 13.98 7.58
CA LEU A 217 -3.45 13.36 7.08
C LEU A 217 -2.71 12.59 8.19
N TRP A 218 -2.62 13.15 9.39
CA TRP A 218 -1.98 12.50 10.53
C TRP A 218 -2.58 11.14 10.86
N VAL A 219 -3.91 10.96 10.72
CA VAL A 219 -4.58 9.68 10.93
C VAL A 219 -4.11 8.67 9.89
N TYR A 220 -4.18 9.04 8.61
CA TYR A 220 -3.78 8.16 7.52
C TYR A 220 -2.28 7.83 7.52
N LEU A 221 -1.44 8.67 8.14
CA LEU A 221 -0.03 8.37 8.32
C LEU A 221 0.21 7.40 9.49
N LEU A 222 -0.44 7.60 10.62
CA LEU A 222 -0.15 6.87 11.85
C LEU A 222 -0.98 5.60 12.02
N ALA A 223 -2.28 5.62 11.70
CA ALA A 223 -3.16 4.49 11.94
C ALA A 223 -2.71 3.20 11.22
N PRO A 224 -2.33 3.21 9.93
CA PRO A 224 -1.81 2.01 9.30
C PRO A 224 -0.49 1.52 9.91
N MET A 225 0.38 2.42 10.38
CA MET A 225 1.62 2.05 11.06
C MET A 225 1.34 1.32 12.37
N VAL A 226 0.38 1.83 13.16
CA VAL A 226 -0.08 1.18 14.40
C VAL A 226 -0.72 -0.17 14.08
N GLY A 227 -1.56 -0.25 13.05
CA GLY A 227 -2.18 -1.50 12.61
C GLY A 227 -1.16 -2.57 12.22
N ALA A 228 -0.12 -2.18 11.50
CA ALA A 228 0.99 -3.07 11.14
C ALA A 228 1.73 -3.59 12.39
N MET A 229 2.02 -2.72 13.35
CA MET A 229 2.67 -3.11 14.61
C MET A 229 1.81 -4.05 15.44
N LEU A 230 0.53 -3.77 15.60
CA LEU A 230 -0.42 -4.64 16.31
C LEU A 230 -0.50 -6.03 15.67
N ALA A 231 -0.61 -6.09 14.34
CA ALA A 231 -0.67 -7.35 13.61
C ALA A 231 0.59 -8.20 13.82
N THR A 232 1.77 -7.58 13.76
CA THR A 232 3.03 -8.31 14.00
C THR A 232 3.12 -8.84 15.42
N TRP A 233 2.68 -8.06 16.41
CA TRP A 233 2.65 -8.46 17.81
C TRP A 233 1.64 -9.59 18.05
N VAL A 234 0.41 -9.48 17.54
CA VAL A 234 -0.60 -10.56 17.64
C VAL A 234 -0.07 -11.83 17.00
N ARG A 235 0.52 -11.75 15.81
CA ARG A 235 1.10 -12.90 15.13
C ARG A 235 2.22 -13.55 15.93
N GLU A 236 3.11 -12.77 16.52
CA GLU A 236 4.20 -13.26 17.37
C GLU A 236 3.65 -14.01 18.59
N ALA A 237 2.58 -13.50 19.22
CA ALA A 237 1.92 -14.15 20.35
C ALA A 237 1.24 -15.47 19.99
N VAL A 238 0.58 -15.53 18.80
CA VAL A 238 -0.23 -16.70 18.39
C VAL A 238 0.58 -17.74 17.62
N GLN A 239 1.54 -17.33 16.80
CA GLN A 239 2.28 -18.19 15.87
C GLN A 239 3.78 -18.23 16.15
N ARG A 240 4.18 -18.40 17.40
CA ARG A 240 5.59 -18.40 17.86
C ARG A 240 6.51 -19.35 17.08
N HIS A 241 5.98 -20.42 16.48
CA HIS A 241 6.77 -21.45 15.80
C HIS A 241 6.83 -21.27 14.26
N ARG A 242 6.06 -20.36 13.68
CA ARG A 242 6.03 -20.14 12.22
C ARG A 242 6.68 -18.80 11.87
N SER A 243 7.89 -18.83 11.31
CA SER A 243 8.57 -17.64 10.83
C SER A 243 8.06 -17.22 9.45
N VAL A 244 7.97 -15.92 9.21
CA VAL A 244 7.86 -15.36 7.84
C VAL A 244 9.15 -15.67 7.11
N MET A 245 9.08 -16.07 5.85
CA MET A 245 10.23 -16.61 5.11
C MET A 245 10.93 -15.57 4.23
N THR A 246 10.25 -14.49 3.88
CA THR A 246 10.77 -13.44 2.99
C THR A 246 10.11 -12.09 3.26
N HIS A 247 10.84 -11.00 2.97
CA HIS A 247 10.26 -9.65 2.94
C HIS A 247 9.59 -9.31 1.59
N ARG A 248 9.70 -10.21 0.60
CA ARG A 248 9.17 -9.97 -0.74
C ARG A 248 7.73 -10.41 -0.85
N LEU A 249 6.86 -9.46 -1.14
CA LEU A 249 5.43 -9.73 -1.33
C LEU A 249 5.12 -10.62 -2.55
N CYS A 250 6.08 -10.82 -3.46
CA CYS A 250 5.97 -11.81 -4.53
C CYS A 250 6.24 -13.26 -4.07
N GLY A 251 6.55 -13.48 -2.78
CA GLY A 251 6.77 -14.82 -2.23
C GLY A 251 8.06 -15.50 -2.69
N THR A 252 9.07 -14.75 -3.11
CA THR A 252 10.36 -15.31 -3.52
C THR A 252 11.44 -15.06 -2.47
N ARG A 253 12.50 -15.88 -2.49
CA ARG A 253 13.74 -15.62 -1.75
C ARG A 253 14.48 -14.41 -2.34
N ARG A 254 15.53 -13.97 -1.65
CA ARG A 254 16.34 -12.82 -2.07
C ARG A 254 17.04 -13.02 -3.40
N ASP A 255 17.40 -14.23 -3.74
CA ASP A 255 18.02 -14.64 -5.01
C ASP A 255 17.01 -14.77 -6.15
N GLY A 256 15.71 -14.51 -5.88
CA GLY A 256 14.64 -14.66 -6.85
C GLY A 256 14.05 -16.06 -6.93
N SER A 257 14.62 -17.06 -6.24
CA SER A 257 14.10 -18.41 -6.22
C SER A 257 12.77 -18.49 -5.48
N PRO A 258 11.84 -19.38 -5.87
CA PRO A 258 10.61 -19.62 -5.12
C PRO A 258 10.92 -20.22 -3.75
N LEU A 259 10.02 -19.98 -2.79
CA LEU A 259 10.08 -20.64 -1.49
C LEU A 259 9.78 -22.12 -1.73
N SER A 260 10.79 -22.99 -1.50
CA SER A 260 10.57 -24.45 -1.51
C SER A 260 9.62 -24.85 -0.39
N GLY A 261 8.65 -25.70 -0.70
CA GLY A 261 7.76 -26.34 0.26
C GLY A 261 8.48 -27.32 1.18
#